data_53d44cd31ae78212af66c53000066723
#
_entry.id   53d44cd31ae78212af66c53000066723
#
_cell.length_a   1.000
_cell.length_b   1.000
_cell.length_c   1.000
_cell.angle_alpha   90.00
_cell.angle_beta   90.00
_cell.angle_gamma   90.00
#
_symmetry.space_group_name_H-M   'P 1'
#
loop_
_entity.id
_entity.type
_entity.pdbx_description
1 polymer ?
#
loop_
_entity_poly.entity_id
_entity_poly.type
_entity_poly.pdbx_seq_one_letter_code
_entity_poly.pdbx_strand_id
1 'polypeptide(L)'
;STLVVTKDATVDSGKKGVINDKTLRNLVLAFGGDEGVEGGAVLFLNKADLVAFGDVRGTNEKKAVYEIEPDTDNPNTGIIKDGGLSVRYCLNSNLTACAGTAQTSDAQRTMFYGVPAAMELDLFSDYEIAVSADFAFDKLMDTIRGDVELGADVVAQGGFVALTIPAQG
;
A
#
# COMPACT_ATOMS: atom_id res chain seq x y z
N SER A 1 -10.30 3.76 8.78
CA SER A 1 -10.41 5.21 8.87
C SER A 1 -11.28 5.74 7.75
N THR A 2 -12.17 6.67 8.01
CA THR A 2 -12.98 7.40 7.01
C THR A 2 -12.16 8.49 6.30
N LEU A 3 -10.95 8.73 6.76
CA LEU A 3 -10.03 9.76 6.23
C LEU A 3 -9.30 9.30 4.95
N VAL A 4 -9.32 8.00 4.67
CA VAL A 4 -8.72 7.43 3.44
C VAL A 4 -9.77 7.40 2.34
N VAL A 5 -9.48 8.03 1.21
CA VAL A 5 -10.32 7.96 0.02
C VAL A 5 -10.18 6.57 -0.61
N THR A 6 -11.29 5.92 -0.93
CA THR A 6 -11.28 4.59 -1.57
C THR A 6 -11.61 4.69 -3.04
N LYS A 7 -10.84 4.01 -3.89
CA LYS A 7 -11.10 3.82 -5.32
C LYS A 7 -11.17 2.33 -5.64
N ASP A 8 -12.16 1.96 -6.43
CA ASP A 8 -12.32 0.58 -6.85
C ASP A 8 -11.32 0.22 -7.96
N ALA A 9 -10.69 -0.92 -7.79
CA ALA A 9 -9.86 -1.54 -8.81
C ALA A 9 -10.74 -2.10 -9.93
N THR A 10 -10.22 -2.09 -11.16
CA THR A 10 -10.83 -2.83 -12.26
C THR A 10 -10.71 -4.33 -11.99
N VAL A 11 -11.78 -5.08 -12.24
CA VAL A 11 -11.77 -6.53 -12.17
C VAL A 11 -12.09 -7.13 -13.55
N ASP A 12 -11.49 -8.25 -13.87
CA ASP A 12 -11.72 -8.99 -15.11
C ASP A 12 -13.00 -9.87 -15.05
N SER A 13 -13.27 -10.58 -16.12
CA SER A 13 -14.39 -11.51 -16.20
C SER A 13 -14.26 -12.71 -15.23
N GLY A 14 -13.04 -13.00 -14.79
CA GLY A 14 -12.74 -14.00 -13.77
C GLY A 14 -12.80 -13.46 -12.32
N LYS A 15 -13.30 -12.23 -12.14
CA LYS A 15 -13.43 -11.55 -10.85
C LYS A 15 -12.08 -11.34 -10.14
N LYS A 16 -11.03 -11.10 -10.92
CA LYS A 16 -9.70 -10.80 -10.39
C LYS A 16 -9.32 -9.35 -10.66
N GLY A 17 -8.60 -8.74 -9.72
CA GLY A 17 -8.06 -7.40 -9.88
C GLY A 17 -7.10 -7.31 -11.06
N VAL A 18 -7.20 -6.24 -11.82
CA VAL A 18 -6.39 -5.98 -13.02
C VAL A 18 -5.83 -4.57 -12.99
N ILE A 19 -4.57 -4.44 -13.35
CA ILE A 19 -3.93 -3.15 -13.61
C ILE A 19 -4.04 -2.84 -15.10
N ASN A 20 -4.60 -1.67 -15.42
CA ASN A 20 -4.78 -1.21 -16.79
C ASN A 20 -4.12 0.16 -17.01
N ASP A 21 -4.23 0.71 -18.22
CA ASP A 21 -3.67 1.99 -18.66
C ASP A 21 -4.20 3.22 -17.91
N LYS A 22 -5.25 3.07 -17.10
CA LYS A 22 -5.90 4.15 -16.33
C LYS A 22 -5.68 4.02 -14.82
N THR A 23 -5.19 2.88 -14.36
CA THR A 23 -5.12 2.56 -12.92
C THR A 23 -4.31 3.61 -12.16
N LEU A 24 -3.11 3.96 -12.64
CA LEU A 24 -2.24 4.92 -11.97
C LEU A 24 -2.86 6.32 -11.94
N ARG A 25 -3.39 6.79 -13.08
CA ARG A 25 -4.03 8.11 -13.18
C ARG A 25 -5.24 8.22 -12.26
N ASN A 26 -6.09 7.21 -12.25
CA ASN A 26 -7.30 7.20 -11.41
C ASN A 26 -6.96 7.23 -9.93
N LEU A 27 -5.89 6.55 -9.52
CA LEU A 27 -5.45 6.53 -8.14
C LEU A 27 -4.83 7.89 -7.74
N VAL A 28 -3.90 8.39 -8.54
CA VAL A 28 -3.16 9.63 -8.24
C VAL A 28 -4.06 10.86 -8.29
N LEU A 29 -4.94 10.95 -9.31
CA LEU A 29 -5.84 12.10 -9.45
C LEU A 29 -7.02 12.07 -8.46
N ALA A 30 -7.19 11.00 -7.72
CA ALA A 30 -8.13 10.95 -6.60
C ALA A 30 -7.52 11.49 -5.30
N PHE A 31 -6.21 11.74 -5.29
CA PHE A 31 -5.49 12.26 -4.14
C PHE A 31 -5.54 13.78 -4.09
N GLY A 32 -5.63 14.32 -2.89
CA GLY A 32 -5.60 15.75 -2.67
C GLY A 32 -6.95 16.43 -2.89
N GLY A 33 -6.89 17.74 -3.13
CA GLY A 33 -8.08 18.58 -3.29
C GLY A 33 -8.48 19.32 -2.03
N ASP A 34 -7.97 18.92 -0.87
CA ASP A 34 -8.12 19.67 0.38
C ASP A 34 -6.88 20.51 0.68
N GLU A 35 -7.10 21.72 1.15
CA GLU A 35 -6.03 22.59 1.63
C GLU A 35 -5.31 21.92 2.81
N GLY A 36 -4.00 21.76 2.71
CA GLY A 36 -3.15 21.19 3.77
C GLY A 36 -2.53 19.83 3.48
N VAL A 37 -2.85 19.19 2.34
CA VAL A 37 -2.12 17.99 1.88
C VAL A 37 -1.15 18.43 0.79
N GLU A 38 0.05 18.85 1.20
CA GLU A 38 1.09 19.30 0.28
C GLU A 38 2.08 18.16 -0.02
N GLY A 39 2.48 18.07 -1.27
CA GLY A 39 3.61 17.36 -1.88
C GLY A 39 4.18 16.12 -1.21
N GLY A 40 5.01 15.39 -1.93
CA GLY A 40 5.74 14.26 -1.39
C GLY A 40 4.95 12.96 -1.28
N ALA A 41 3.83 12.83 -1.99
CA ALA A 41 3.06 11.59 -2.03
C ALA A 41 3.85 10.44 -2.65
N VAL A 42 3.67 9.24 -2.10
CA VAL A 42 4.34 8.01 -2.49
C VAL A 42 3.28 6.92 -2.73
N LEU A 43 3.50 6.11 -3.74
CA LEU A 43 2.69 4.93 -4.04
C LEU A 43 3.29 3.71 -3.34
N PHE A 44 2.55 3.15 -2.39
CA PHE A 44 2.88 1.89 -1.73
C PHE A 44 2.15 0.75 -2.44
N LEU A 45 2.90 -0.23 -2.94
CA LEU A 45 2.35 -1.35 -3.70
C LEU A 45 3.13 -2.64 -3.48
N ASN A 46 2.52 -3.77 -3.84
CA ASN A 46 3.18 -5.07 -3.83
C ASN A 46 4.09 -5.23 -5.05
N LYS A 47 5.12 -6.07 -4.95
CA LYS A 47 6.02 -6.40 -6.07
C LYS A 47 5.29 -6.95 -7.29
N ALA A 48 4.26 -7.77 -7.09
CA ALA A 48 3.46 -8.32 -8.19
C ALA A 48 2.74 -7.22 -8.97
N ASP A 49 2.30 -6.17 -8.30
CA ASP A 49 1.66 -5.04 -8.95
C ASP A 49 2.65 -4.22 -9.77
N LEU A 50 3.90 -4.06 -9.29
CA LEU A 50 4.94 -3.38 -10.07
C LEU A 50 5.24 -4.13 -11.38
N VAL A 51 5.31 -5.47 -11.32
CA VAL A 51 5.47 -6.30 -12.53
C VAL A 51 4.27 -6.11 -13.46
N ALA A 52 3.06 -6.14 -12.92
CA ALA A 52 1.85 -5.94 -13.70
C ALA A 52 1.79 -4.55 -14.37
N PHE A 53 2.26 -3.48 -13.70
CA PHE A 53 2.42 -2.17 -14.33
C PHE A 53 3.38 -2.22 -15.53
N GLY A 54 4.50 -2.94 -15.41
CA GLY A 54 5.45 -3.12 -16.51
C GLY A 54 4.89 -3.89 -17.70
N ASP A 55 3.87 -4.73 -17.47
CA ASP A 55 3.24 -5.57 -18.50
C ASP A 55 2.06 -4.89 -19.21
N VAL A 56 1.57 -3.74 -18.72
CA VAL A 56 0.48 -3.01 -19.38
C VAL A 56 0.91 -2.50 -20.75
N ARG A 57 0.16 -2.87 -21.77
CA ARG A 57 0.37 -2.41 -23.16
C ARG A 57 -0.83 -1.60 -23.64
N GLY A 58 -0.56 -0.61 -24.50
CA GLY A 58 -1.62 0.12 -25.18
C GLY A 58 -2.38 -0.76 -26.18
N THR A 59 -3.58 -0.36 -26.52
CA THR A 59 -4.39 -1.05 -27.53
C THR A 59 -3.66 -1.06 -28.88
N ASN A 60 -3.31 -2.25 -29.37
CA ASN A 60 -2.54 -2.46 -30.61
C ASN A 60 -1.07 -1.94 -30.56
N GLU A 61 -0.53 -1.69 -29.38
CA GLU A 61 0.84 -1.23 -29.21
C GLU A 61 1.70 -2.27 -28.52
N LYS A 62 2.96 -2.39 -28.96
CA LYS A 62 3.98 -3.23 -28.30
C LYS A 62 4.69 -2.49 -27.15
N LYS A 63 4.60 -1.15 -27.16
CA LYS A 63 5.25 -0.30 -26.15
C LYS A 63 4.52 -0.40 -24.80
N ALA A 64 5.27 -0.45 -23.72
CA ALA A 64 4.72 -0.35 -22.38
C ALA A 64 4.05 1.03 -22.18
N VAL A 65 2.91 1.05 -21.52
CA VAL A 65 2.20 2.29 -21.13
C VAL A 65 2.95 2.99 -20.02
N TYR A 66 3.44 2.21 -19.06
CA TYR A 66 4.17 2.70 -17.90
C TYR A 66 5.67 2.49 -18.08
N GLU A 67 6.44 3.49 -17.74
CA GLU A 67 7.90 3.42 -17.67
C GLU A 67 8.29 3.35 -16.20
N ILE A 68 9.03 2.29 -15.83
CA ILE A 68 9.44 2.04 -14.45
C ILE A 68 10.94 2.30 -14.36
N GLU A 69 11.32 3.21 -13.49
CA GLU A 69 12.71 3.58 -13.21
C GLU A 69 13.03 3.26 -11.74
N PRO A 70 13.61 2.10 -11.44
CA PRO A 70 14.05 1.77 -10.08
C PRO A 70 15.22 2.68 -9.66
N ASP A 71 15.27 3.02 -8.38
CA ASP A 71 16.43 3.73 -7.82
C ASP A 71 17.67 2.81 -7.85
N THR A 72 18.82 3.38 -8.20
CA THR A 72 20.07 2.63 -8.37
C THR A 72 20.52 1.97 -7.07
N ASP A 73 20.34 2.66 -5.95
CA ASP A 73 20.81 2.21 -4.63
C ASP A 73 19.79 1.31 -3.91
N ASN A 74 18.52 1.46 -4.24
CA ASN A 74 17.44 0.69 -3.62
C ASN A 74 16.33 0.36 -4.62
N PRO A 75 16.32 -0.83 -5.21
CA PRO A 75 15.31 -1.23 -6.20
C PRO A 75 13.88 -1.37 -5.62
N ASN A 76 13.72 -1.32 -4.29
CA ASN A 76 12.39 -1.30 -3.67
C ASN A 76 11.73 0.08 -3.75
N THR A 77 12.45 1.10 -4.19
CA THR A 77 11.96 2.44 -4.45
C THR A 77 12.28 2.85 -5.88
N GLY A 78 11.59 3.86 -6.40
CA GLY A 78 11.81 4.37 -7.75
C GLY A 78 10.66 5.23 -8.22
N ILE A 79 10.53 5.36 -9.53
CA ILE A 79 9.52 6.18 -10.19
C ILE A 79 8.76 5.34 -11.23
N ILE A 80 7.43 5.48 -11.25
CA ILE A 80 6.58 5.00 -12.35
C ILE A 80 6.11 6.23 -13.12
N LYS A 81 6.31 6.24 -14.43
CA LYS A 81 5.89 7.32 -15.32
C LYS A 81 4.73 6.87 -16.19
N ASP A 82 3.75 7.76 -16.36
CA ASP A 82 2.62 7.61 -17.27
C ASP A 82 2.49 8.90 -18.09
N GLY A 83 3.17 8.96 -19.22
CA GLY A 83 3.25 10.16 -20.01
C GLY A 83 3.92 11.30 -19.24
N GLY A 84 3.17 12.36 -18.93
CA GLY A 84 3.65 13.50 -18.13
C GLY A 84 3.57 13.34 -16.63
N LEU A 85 2.96 12.24 -16.12
CA LEU A 85 2.81 11.97 -14.71
C LEU A 85 4.00 11.14 -14.20
N SER A 86 4.65 11.60 -13.13
CA SER A 86 5.74 10.89 -12.47
C SER A 86 5.38 10.61 -11.02
N VAL A 87 5.37 9.36 -10.62
CA VAL A 87 4.92 8.90 -9.30
C VAL A 87 6.04 8.12 -8.62
N ARG A 88 6.47 8.56 -7.45
CA ARG A 88 7.40 7.78 -6.63
C ARG A 88 6.68 6.57 -6.05
N TYR A 89 7.36 5.42 -6.06
CA TYR A 89 6.84 4.22 -5.46
C TYR A 89 7.75 3.68 -4.36
N CYS A 90 7.15 2.93 -3.44
CA CYS A 90 7.83 2.14 -2.43
C CYS A 90 7.16 0.76 -2.36
N LEU A 91 7.96 -0.31 -2.51
CA LEU A 91 7.47 -1.67 -2.45
C LEU A 91 7.24 -2.11 -1.01
N ASN A 92 6.07 -2.70 -0.77
CA ASN A 92 5.72 -3.33 0.49
C ASN A 92 5.11 -4.72 0.24
N SER A 93 5.86 -5.76 0.56
CA SER A 93 5.44 -7.16 0.34
C SER A 93 4.29 -7.61 1.27
N ASN A 94 3.99 -6.84 2.33
CA ASN A 94 2.88 -7.14 3.23
C ASN A 94 1.52 -6.67 2.67
N LEU A 95 1.53 -5.82 1.63
CA LEU A 95 0.30 -5.44 0.95
C LEU A 95 -0.21 -6.59 0.07
N THR A 96 -1.52 -6.76 0.03
CA THR A 96 -2.16 -7.65 -0.94
C THR A 96 -1.97 -7.08 -2.34
N ALA A 97 -1.52 -7.89 -3.29
CA ALA A 97 -1.42 -7.46 -4.68
C ALA A 97 -2.81 -7.24 -5.29
N CYS A 98 -2.97 -6.22 -6.12
CA CYS A 98 -4.17 -6.03 -6.92
C CYS A 98 -4.22 -7.02 -8.08
N ALA A 99 -3.11 -7.11 -8.83
CA ALA A 99 -3.03 -7.94 -10.02
C ALA A 99 -3.23 -9.44 -9.72
N GLY A 100 -4.23 -10.03 -10.32
CA GLY A 100 -4.53 -11.45 -10.22
C GLY A 100 -5.21 -11.90 -8.93
N THR A 101 -5.41 -11.01 -7.94
CA THR A 101 -6.11 -11.33 -6.70
C THR A 101 -7.61 -11.40 -6.94
N ALA A 102 -8.22 -12.52 -6.53
CA ALA A 102 -9.65 -12.74 -6.71
C ALA A 102 -10.47 -11.90 -5.71
N GLN A 103 -11.66 -11.48 -6.13
CA GLN A 103 -12.65 -10.89 -5.23
C GLN A 103 -13.04 -11.88 -4.14
N THR A 104 -13.27 -11.37 -2.94
CA THR A 104 -13.81 -12.12 -1.79
C THR A 104 -15.13 -11.52 -1.33
N SER A 105 -15.72 -12.07 -0.27
CA SER A 105 -16.92 -11.50 0.38
C SER A 105 -16.68 -10.07 0.88
N ASP A 106 -15.42 -9.74 1.19
CA ASP A 106 -15.04 -8.44 1.73
C ASP A 106 -14.15 -7.68 0.73
N ALA A 107 -14.28 -6.36 0.72
CA ALA A 107 -13.41 -5.52 -0.07
C ALA A 107 -11.97 -5.55 0.41
N GLN A 108 -11.01 -5.70 -0.50
CA GLN A 108 -9.59 -5.85 -0.20
C GLN A 108 -8.81 -4.62 -0.63
N ARG A 109 -8.18 -3.94 0.32
CA ARG A 109 -7.25 -2.85 0.03
C ARG A 109 -5.93 -3.40 -0.49
N THR A 110 -5.41 -2.80 -1.58
CA THR A 110 -4.22 -3.32 -2.28
C THR A 110 -3.07 -2.33 -2.33
N MET A 111 -3.26 -1.17 -2.92
CA MET A 111 -2.24 -0.11 -2.99
C MET A 111 -2.74 1.13 -2.28
N PHE A 112 -1.77 1.93 -1.83
CA PHE A 112 -2.03 3.21 -1.18
C PHE A 112 -1.18 4.29 -1.84
N TYR A 113 -1.79 5.42 -2.17
CA TYR A 113 -1.10 6.60 -2.63
C TYR A 113 -1.37 7.74 -1.67
N GLY A 114 -0.34 8.33 -1.11
CA GLY A 114 -0.51 9.41 -0.15
C GLY A 114 0.79 9.92 0.43
N VAL A 115 0.65 10.91 1.31
CA VAL A 115 1.77 11.56 1.99
C VAL A 115 2.04 10.86 3.31
N PRO A 116 3.24 10.27 3.52
CA PRO A 116 3.57 9.61 4.79
C PRO A 116 3.41 10.51 6.02
N ALA A 117 3.63 11.82 5.88
CA ALA A 117 3.43 12.79 6.97
C ALA A 117 1.96 12.94 7.42
N ALA A 118 0.99 12.42 6.64
CA ALA A 118 -0.42 12.37 7.04
C ALA A 118 -0.75 11.18 7.96
N MET A 119 0.23 10.34 8.30
CA MET A 119 0.11 9.27 9.29
C MET A 119 0.75 9.69 10.61
N GLU A 120 0.10 9.34 11.69
CA GLU A 120 0.63 9.47 13.04
C GLU A 120 0.84 8.08 13.65
N LEU A 121 1.95 7.90 14.31
CA LEU A 121 2.30 6.70 15.07
C LEU A 121 2.41 7.08 16.54
N ASP A 122 1.47 6.62 17.34
CA ASP A 122 1.43 6.88 18.78
C ASP A 122 1.98 5.68 19.55
N LEU A 123 2.83 5.98 20.51
CA LEU A 123 3.36 5.01 21.48
C LEU A 123 2.61 5.21 22.79
N PHE A 124 1.71 4.27 23.14
CA PHE A 124 0.86 4.39 24.32
C PHE A 124 1.51 3.82 25.60
N SER A 125 2.54 2.99 25.46
CA SER A 125 3.29 2.47 26.60
C SER A 125 4.79 2.51 26.34
N ASP A 126 5.56 2.62 27.42
CA ASP A 126 6.99 2.31 27.36
C ASP A 126 7.20 0.83 27.06
N TYR A 127 8.37 0.49 26.53
CA TYR A 127 8.74 -0.90 26.30
C TYR A 127 8.98 -1.59 27.64
N GLU A 128 8.09 -2.53 28.01
CA GLU A 128 8.20 -3.31 29.25
C GLU A 128 8.82 -4.68 28.98
N ILE A 129 9.81 -5.05 29.79
CA ILE A 129 10.37 -6.40 29.79
C ILE A 129 10.05 -7.05 31.14
N ALA A 130 9.25 -8.10 31.11
CA ALA A 130 8.97 -8.93 32.27
C ALA A 130 9.74 -10.25 32.18
N VAL A 131 10.42 -10.61 33.28
CA VAL A 131 11.11 -11.89 33.42
C VAL A 131 10.38 -12.70 34.48
N SER A 132 9.98 -13.92 34.15
CA SER A 132 9.35 -14.84 35.08
C SER A 132 10.14 -16.15 35.16
N ALA A 133 10.59 -16.47 36.34
CA ALA A 133 11.23 -17.76 36.65
C ALA A 133 10.19 -18.87 36.96
N ASP A 134 8.96 -18.48 37.29
CA ASP A 134 7.92 -19.43 37.76
C ASP A 134 7.16 -20.15 36.66
N PHE A 135 7.08 -19.57 35.44
CA PHE A 135 6.26 -20.11 34.37
C PHE A 135 6.78 -21.44 33.79
N ALA A 136 8.06 -21.69 33.85
CA ALA A 136 8.70 -22.92 33.35
C ALA A 136 9.65 -23.54 34.41
N PHE A 137 9.26 -23.49 35.66
CA PHE A 137 10.04 -23.97 36.79
C PHE A 137 10.48 -25.45 36.68
N ASP A 138 9.64 -26.27 36.07
CA ASP A 138 9.93 -27.67 35.77
C ASP A 138 11.03 -27.87 34.72
N LYS A 139 11.31 -26.84 33.91
CA LYS A 139 12.31 -26.85 32.84
C LYS A 139 13.57 -26.08 33.15
N LEU A 140 13.66 -25.44 34.34
CA LEU A 140 14.77 -24.57 34.75
C LEU A 140 15.06 -23.48 33.69
N MET A 141 14.02 -22.85 33.16
CA MET A 141 14.12 -21.81 32.12
C MET A 141 13.44 -20.53 32.60
N ASP A 142 14.11 -19.40 32.37
CA ASP A 142 13.52 -18.07 32.55
C ASP A 142 12.69 -17.70 31.32
N THR A 143 11.48 -17.23 31.50
CA THR A 143 10.62 -16.73 30.43
C THR A 143 10.70 -15.21 30.40
N ILE A 144 11.09 -14.67 29.25
CA ILE A 144 11.17 -13.22 29.00
C ILE A 144 9.98 -12.84 28.09
N ARG A 145 9.21 -11.85 28.54
CA ARG A 145 8.13 -11.25 27.77
C ARG A 145 8.42 -9.77 27.57
N GLY A 146 8.29 -9.31 26.32
CA GLY A 146 8.37 -7.91 25.98
C GLY A 146 7.03 -7.43 25.43
N ASP A 147 6.51 -6.33 25.97
CA ASP A 147 5.25 -5.72 25.55
C ASP A 147 5.46 -4.26 25.19
N VAL A 148 4.77 -3.82 24.13
CA VAL A 148 4.68 -2.41 23.74
C VAL A 148 3.30 -2.17 23.12
N GLU A 149 2.65 -1.08 23.48
CA GLU A 149 1.37 -0.67 22.89
C GLU A 149 1.58 0.49 21.94
N LEU A 150 1.23 0.29 20.67
CA LEU A 150 1.29 1.33 19.65
C LEU A 150 -0.02 1.40 18.86
N GLY A 151 -0.33 2.60 18.42
CA GLY A 151 -1.41 2.86 17.48
C GLY A 151 -0.88 3.64 16.28
N ALA A 152 -1.47 3.40 15.12
CA ALA A 152 -1.18 4.17 13.92
C ALA A 152 -2.48 4.46 13.17
N ASP A 153 -2.68 5.71 12.78
CA ASP A 153 -3.82 6.10 11.94
C ASP A 153 -3.45 7.25 11.00
N VAL A 154 -4.32 7.50 10.02
CA VAL A 154 -4.24 8.66 9.14
C VAL A 154 -4.95 9.82 9.83
N VAL A 155 -4.25 10.93 10.03
CA VAL A 155 -4.75 12.11 10.75
C VAL A 155 -5.24 13.22 9.82
N ALA A 156 -4.83 13.20 8.55
CA ALA A 156 -5.27 14.18 7.55
C ALA A 156 -6.33 13.59 6.62
N GLN A 157 -7.46 14.31 6.46
CA GLN A 157 -8.50 13.93 5.50
C GLN A 157 -7.94 13.99 4.07
N GLY A 158 -8.17 12.94 3.26
CA GLY A 158 -7.64 12.88 1.91
C GLY A 158 -6.12 12.67 1.82
N GLY A 159 -5.41 12.53 2.95
CA GLY A 159 -3.97 12.30 3.01
C GLY A 159 -3.51 10.98 2.38
N PHE A 160 -4.45 10.04 2.19
CA PHE A 160 -4.24 8.78 1.48
C PHE A 160 -5.43 8.41 0.61
N VAL A 161 -5.11 7.77 -0.52
CA VAL A 161 -6.08 7.09 -1.40
C VAL A 161 -5.72 5.60 -1.43
N ALA A 162 -6.71 4.75 -1.21
CA ALA A 162 -6.56 3.30 -1.32
C ALA A 162 -7.21 2.77 -2.59
N LEU A 163 -6.49 1.96 -3.36
CA LEU A 163 -7.07 1.13 -4.40
C LEU A 163 -7.61 -0.15 -3.76
N THR A 164 -8.86 -0.46 -4.01
CA THR A 164 -9.55 -1.56 -3.34
C THR A 164 -10.19 -2.48 -4.37
N ILE A 165 -9.95 -3.78 -4.28
CA ILE A 165 -10.74 -4.77 -5.02
C ILE A 165 -12.11 -4.81 -4.34
N PRO A 166 -13.20 -4.49 -5.07
CA PRO A 166 -14.54 -4.47 -4.46
C PRO A 166 -14.95 -5.87 -4.00
N ALA A 167 -15.83 -5.93 -3.00
CA ALA A 167 -16.44 -7.17 -2.57
C ALA A 167 -17.20 -7.84 -3.73
N GLN A 168 -17.28 -9.15 -3.69
CA GLN A 168 -18.08 -9.91 -4.63
C GLN A 168 -19.57 -9.64 -4.33
N GLY A 169 -20.29 -9.04 -5.27
CA GLY A 169 -21.73 -8.88 -5.22
C GLY A 169 -22.46 -10.17 -5.57
#